data_fed4dc5aceb78094de93630ff57e4845
#
_entry.id   fed4dc5aceb78094de93630ff57e4845
#
_cell.length_a   1.000
_cell.length_b   1.000
_cell.length_c   1.000
_cell.angle_alpha   90.00
_cell.angle_beta   90.00
_cell.angle_gamma   90.00
#
_symmetry.space_group_name_H-M   'P 1'
#
loop_
_entity.id
_entity.type
_entity.pdbx_description
1 polymer ?
#
loop_
_entity_poly.entity_id
_entity_poly.type
_entity_poly.pdbx_seq_one_letter_code
_entity_poly.pdbx_strand_id
1 'polypeptide(L)'
;WSPNFERSEYRFKVFFETLKEIKAHNAGDHSWRQGINDLSDMTFEEFKKDRLMAPQNCSATSSLKVKSELKNTALPESYEWNDFGMVSPVKNQGACGSCWTFSTVGAM
;
A
#
# COMPACT_ATOMS: atom_id res chain seq x y z
N TRP A 1 -29.10 -2.22 -2.61
CA TRP A 1 -28.91 -2.95 -1.33
C TRP A 1 -29.75 -4.23 -1.39
N SER A 2 -29.14 -5.32 -1.79
CA SER A 2 -29.70 -6.64 -1.55
C SER A 2 -29.09 -7.14 -0.24
N PRO A 3 -29.86 -7.31 0.84
CA PRO A 3 -29.32 -7.76 2.09
C PRO A 3 -29.06 -9.26 2.03
N ASN A 4 -27.90 -9.65 1.55
CA ASN A 4 -27.41 -10.98 1.85
C ASN A 4 -26.89 -10.91 3.30
N PHE A 5 -27.75 -11.23 4.24
CA PHE A 5 -27.49 -11.12 5.68
C PHE A 5 -26.22 -11.88 6.08
N GLU A 6 -25.99 -13.08 5.52
CA GLU A 6 -24.81 -13.90 5.77
C GLU A 6 -23.52 -13.19 5.29
N ARG A 7 -23.56 -12.53 4.14
CA ARG A 7 -22.43 -11.76 3.64
C ARG A 7 -22.14 -10.55 4.52
N SER A 8 -23.16 -9.91 5.03
CA SER A 8 -23.02 -8.78 5.96
C SER A 8 -22.41 -9.21 7.28
N GLU A 9 -22.84 -10.35 7.84
CA GLU A 9 -22.29 -10.91 9.07
C GLU A 9 -20.82 -11.31 8.91
N TYR A 10 -20.48 -11.96 7.80
CA TYR A 10 -19.09 -12.31 7.47
C TYR A 10 -18.20 -11.05 7.40
N ARG A 11 -18.63 -10.03 6.66
CA ARG A 11 -17.88 -8.75 6.54
C ARG A 11 -17.71 -8.08 7.88
N PHE A 12 -18.72 -8.11 8.72
CA PHE A 12 -18.65 -7.56 10.07
C PHE A 12 -17.62 -8.30 10.94
N LYS A 13 -17.54 -9.62 10.86
CA LYS A 13 -16.52 -10.40 11.58
C LYS A 13 -15.11 -10.02 11.14
N VAL A 14 -14.86 -9.98 9.84
CA VAL A 14 -13.56 -9.59 9.28
C VAL A 14 -13.18 -8.17 9.74
N PHE A 15 -14.09 -7.23 9.60
CA PHE A 15 -13.89 -5.86 10.06
C PHE A 15 -13.58 -5.77 11.56
N PHE A 16 -14.28 -6.55 12.36
CA PHE A 16 -14.10 -6.54 13.82
C PHE A 16 -12.72 -7.09 14.24
N GLU A 17 -12.23 -8.14 13.57
CA GLU A 17 -10.87 -8.64 13.79
C GLU A 17 -9.81 -7.61 13.38
N THR A 18 -9.96 -7.00 12.20
CA THR A 18 -9.09 -5.90 11.75
C THR A 18 -9.07 -4.75 12.76
N LEU A 19 -10.24 -4.39 13.32
CA LEU A 19 -10.33 -3.32 14.33
C LEU A 19 -9.58 -3.67 15.62
N LYS A 20 -9.60 -4.94 16.04
CA LYS A 20 -8.80 -5.40 17.18
C LYS A 20 -7.31 -5.27 16.92
N GLU A 21 -6.85 -5.67 15.73
CA GLU A 21 -5.44 -5.55 15.33
C GLU A 21 -5.00 -4.08 15.31
N ILE A 22 -5.80 -3.20 14.71
CA ILE A 22 -5.54 -1.75 14.70
C ILE A 22 -5.41 -1.20 16.13
N LYS A 23 -6.33 -1.56 17.02
CA LYS A 23 -6.30 -1.12 18.42
C LYS A 23 -5.07 -1.64 19.14
N ALA A 24 -4.72 -2.92 18.98
CA ALA A 24 -3.56 -3.54 19.60
C ALA A 24 -2.27 -2.87 19.13
N HIS A 25 -2.12 -2.66 17.81
CA HIS A 25 -0.97 -1.96 17.24
C HIS A 25 -0.87 -0.53 17.78
N ASN A 26 -1.96 0.22 17.75
CA ASN A 26 -1.97 1.63 18.17
C ASN A 26 -1.78 1.85 19.68
N ALA A 27 -1.94 0.81 20.49
CA ALA A 27 -1.64 0.84 21.93
C ALA A 27 -0.14 0.60 22.21
N GLY A 28 0.62 0.11 21.24
CA GLY A 28 2.07 -0.09 21.35
C GLY A 28 2.86 1.19 21.07
N ASP A 29 4.16 1.14 21.37
CA ASP A 29 5.11 2.21 21.07
C ASP A 29 5.68 2.02 19.65
N HIS A 30 4.95 2.49 18.66
CA HIS A 30 5.33 2.42 17.25
C HIS A 30 5.46 3.83 16.66
N SER A 31 6.40 4.02 15.73
CA SER A 31 6.60 5.28 15.00
C SER A 31 5.47 5.62 14.02
N TRP A 32 4.53 4.70 13.81
CA TRP A 32 3.38 4.85 12.91
C TRP A 32 2.13 4.26 13.53
N ARG A 33 0.97 4.65 13.01
CA ARG A 33 -0.32 4.17 13.47
C ARG A 33 -1.13 3.56 12.34
N GLN A 34 -1.92 2.55 12.65
CA GLN A 34 -2.88 1.96 11.75
C GLN A 34 -4.23 2.69 11.82
N GLY A 35 -4.95 2.70 10.70
CA GLY A 35 -6.29 3.29 10.58
C GLY A 35 -7.23 2.42 9.78
N ILE A 36 -8.52 2.71 9.89
CA ILE A 36 -9.58 2.08 9.10
C ILE A 36 -9.57 2.68 7.69
N ASN A 37 -9.77 1.82 6.69
CA ASN A 37 -9.94 2.19 5.28
C ASN A 37 -11.01 1.31 4.63
N ASP A 38 -11.25 1.51 3.34
CA ASP A 38 -12.23 0.78 2.52
C ASP A 38 -11.90 -0.71 2.29
N LEU A 39 -10.73 -1.17 2.72
CA LEU A 39 -10.31 -2.57 2.66
C LEU A 39 -10.37 -3.28 4.02
N SER A 40 -10.78 -2.59 5.08
CA SER A 40 -10.76 -3.11 6.45
C SER A 40 -11.75 -4.23 6.72
N ASP A 41 -12.69 -4.49 5.83
CA ASP A 41 -13.65 -5.59 5.88
C ASP A 41 -13.29 -6.75 4.92
N MET A 42 -12.10 -6.70 4.30
CA MET A 42 -11.59 -7.74 3.40
C MET A 42 -10.52 -8.58 4.10
N THR A 43 -10.56 -9.90 3.83
CA THR A 43 -9.44 -10.76 4.19
C THR A 43 -8.27 -10.58 3.22
N PHE A 44 -7.07 -10.99 3.63
CA PHE A 44 -5.89 -10.93 2.75
C PHE A 44 -6.09 -11.76 1.46
N GLU A 45 -6.76 -12.90 1.53
CA GLU A 45 -7.02 -13.73 0.35
C GLU A 45 -7.97 -13.06 -0.64
N GLU A 46 -9.00 -12.37 -0.15
CA GLU A 46 -9.88 -11.56 -0.97
C GLU A 46 -9.14 -10.39 -1.60
N PHE A 47 -8.36 -9.66 -0.82
CA PHE A 47 -7.50 -8.59 -1.30
C PHE A 47 -6.54 -9.07 -2.40
N LYS A 48 -5.87 -10.20 -2.16
CA LYS A 48 -4.97 -10.81 -3.13
C LYS A 48 -5.66 -11.15 -4.44
N LYS A 49 -6.84 -11.74 -4.37
CA LYS A 49 -7.63 -12.12 -5.55
C LYS A 49 -8.12 -10.92 -6.36
N ASP A 50 -8.55 -9.87 -5.66
CA ASP A 50 -9.23 -8.74 -6.29
C ASP A 50 -8.26 -7.61 -6.70
N ARG A 51 -7.10 -7.52 -6.05
CA ARG A 51 -6.18 -6.37 -6.18
C ARG A 51 -4.80 -6.72 -6.68
N LEU A 52 -4.36 -7.97 -6.54
CA LEU A 52 -3.05 -8.38 -6.99
C LEU A 52 -3.13 -9.21 -8.29
N MET A 53 -2.14 -9.03 -9.14
CA MET A 53 -1.95 -9.91 -10.29
C MET A 53 -1.49 -11.30 -9.84
N ALA A 54 -1.69 -12.31 -10.68
CA ALA A 54 -1.03 -13.59 -10.52
C ALA A 54 0.50 -13.38 -10.46
N PRO A 55 1.24 -14.18 -9.66
CA PRO A 55 2.69 -14.08 -9.58
C PRO A 55 3.31 -14.12 -10.96
N GLN A 56 4.14 -13.13 -11.27
CA GLN A 56 4.86 -13.02 -12.54
C GLN A 56 6.33 -13.35 -12.30
N ASN A 57 6.93 -14.08 -13.24
CA ASN A 57 8.37 -14.32 -13.24
C ASN A 57 9.07 -13.13 -13.90
N CYS A 58 9.30 -12.07 -13.13
CA CYS A 58 9.94 -10.86 -13.60
C CYS A 58 11.48 -11.02 -13.52
N SER A 59 12.12 -11.32 -14.64
CA SER A 59 13.59 -11.38 -14.75
C SER A 59 14.18 -10.10 -15.36
N ALA A 60 13.69 -8.93 -15.00
CA ALA A 60 14.10 -7.65 -15.59
C ALA A 60 15.21 -6.94 -14.78
N THR A 61 16.12 -7.67 -14.16
CA THR A 61 17.30 -7.07 -13.55
C THR A 61 18.53 -7.20 -14.45
N SER A 62 18.59 -6.39 -15.48
CA SER A 62 19.87 -5.96 -16.02
C SER A 62 20.51 -5.05 -14.99
N SER A 63 21.52 -5.53 -14.27
CA SER A 63 22.31 -4.69 -13.37
C SER A 63 23.20 -3.74 -14.18
N LEU A 64 22.62 -2.67 -14.68
CA LEU A 64 23.40 -1.52 -15.08
C LEU A 64 24.01 -0.97 -13.78
N LYS A 65 25.28 -1.30 -13.54
CA LYS A 65 26.07 -0.66 -12.49
C LYS A 65 26.29 0.80 -12.91
N VAL A 66 25.30 1.64 -12.67
CA VAL A 66 25.49 3.07 -12.70
C VAL A 66 26.38 3.40 -11.52
N LYS A 67 27.65 3.69 -11.76
CA LYS A 67 28.51 4.33 -10.76
C LYS A 67 27.96 5.74 -10.53
N SER A 68 27.04 5.89 -9.59
CA SER A 68 26.72 7.20 -9.07
C SER A 68 27.90 7.63 -8.19
N GLU A 69 28.69 8.57 -8.64
CA GLU A 69 29.61 9.29 -7.77
C GLU A 69 28.76 10.16 -6.84
N LEU A 70 28.36 9.58 -5.71
CA LEU A 70 27.74 10.34 -4.63
C LEU A 70 28.82 11.32 -4.12
N LYS A 71 28.68 12.58 -4.51
CA LYS A 71 29.47 13.64 -3.90
C LYS A 71 29.16 13.65 -2.40
N ASN A 72 30.22 13.73 -1.58
CA ASN A 72 30.12 13.82 -0.12
C ASN A 72 29.52 15.19 0.27
N THR A 73 28.24 15.38 0.00
CA THR A 73 27.45 16.54 0.42
C THR A 73 26.71 16.15 1.69
N ALA A 74 26.76 17.00 2.71
CA ALA A 74 25.94 16.83 3.90
C ALA A 74 24.46 16.77 3.48
N LEU A 75 23.79 15.64 3.73
CA LEU A 75 22.39 15.47 3.44
C LEU A 75 21.56 16.14 4.55
N PRO A 76 20.41 16.75 4.24
CA PRO A 76 19.51 17.27 5.26
C PRO A 76 18.96 16.11 6.10
N GLU A 77 18.62 16.39 7.36
CA GLU A 77 18.08 15.42 8.31
C GLU A 77 16.72 14.85 7.83
N SER A 78 15.94 15.68 7.14
CA SER A 78 14.67 15.26 6.48
C SER A 78 14.51 15.98 5.14
N TYR A 79 13.82 15.35 4.22
CA TYR A 79 13.52 15.91 2.90
C TYR A 79 12.15 15.46 2.44
N GLU A 80 11.25 16.40 2.15
CA GLU A 80 9.89 16.15 1.75
C GLU A 80 9.64 16.64 0.30
N TRP A 81 9.44 15.72 -0.63
CA TRP A 81 9.21 16.05 -2.03
C TRP A 81 7.89 16.78 -2.29
N ASN A 82 6.91 16.66 -1.39
CA ASN A 82 5.65 17.40 -1.47
C ASN A 82 5.87 18.92 -1.40
N ASP A 83 6.82 19.38 -0.59
CA ASP A 83 7.13 20.81 -0.42
C ASP A 83 7.63 21.45 -1.73
N PHE A 84 8.12 20.64 -2.65
CA PHE A 84 8.61 21.06 -3.96
C PHE A 84 7.60 20.85 -5.09
N GLY A 85 6.37 20.42 -4.77
CA GLY A 85 5.33 20.14 -5.77
C GLY A 85 5.65 18.95 -6.71
N MET A 86 6.57 18.07 -6.32
CA MET A 86 7.02 16.95 -7.15
C MET A 86 6.15 15.70 -7.00
N VAL A 87 5.26 15.67 -6.01
CA VAL A 87 4.41 14.51 -5.76
C VAL A 87 2.99 14.77 -6.25
N SER A 88 2.49 13.91 -7.11
CA SER A 88 1.10 13.99 -7.59
C SER A 88 0.12 13.55 -6.50
N PRO A 89 -1.17 13.98 -6.58
CA PRO A 89 -2.20 13.47 -5.68
C PRO A 89 -2.28 11.94 -5.68
N VAL A 90 -2.68 11.37 -4.54
CA VAL A 90 -2.85 9.92 -4.38
C VAL A 90 -3.84 9.39 -5.42
N LYS A 91 -3.46 8.32 -6.09
CA LYS A 91 -4.28 7.64 -7.11
C LYS A 91 -4.77 6.31 -6.57
N ASN A 92 -5.86 5.80 -7.15
CA ASN A 92 -6.42 4.50 -6.80
C ASN A 92 -6.58 3.65 -8.06
N GLN A 93 -6.03 2.42 -8.04
CA GLN A 93 -6.14 1.49 -9.17
C GLN A 93 -7.51 0.79 -9.29
N GLY A 94 -8.38 0.94 -8.30
CA GLY A 94 -9.64 0.20 -8.23
C GLY A 94 -9.40 -1.31 -8.10
N ALA A 95 -10.22 -2.11 -8.79
CA ALA A 95 -10.12 -3.58 -8.81
C ALA A 95 -9.24 -4.12 -9.96
N CYS A 96 -8.39 -3.29 -10.54
CA CYS A 96 -7.44 -3.69 -11.57
C CYS A 96 -6.07 -3.97 -10.94
N GLY A 97 -5.52 -5.18 -11.07
CA GLY A 97 -4.21 -5.56 -10.55
C GLY A 97 -3.02 -4.83 -11.22
N SER A 98 -3.11 -3.51 -11.36
CA SER A 98 -2.17 -2.66 -12.12
C SER A 98 -1.20 -1.86 -11.25
N CYS A 99 -1.01 -2.23 -9.98
CA CYS A 99 -0.12 -1.52 -9.04
C CYS A 99 1.33 -1.35 -9.57
N TRP A 100 1.81 -2.27 -10.36
CA TRP A 100 3.12 -2.20 -11.01
C TRP A 100 3.28 -1.00 -11.95
N THR A 101 2.20 -0.62 -12.66
CA THR A 101 2.23 0.57 -13.52
C THR A 101 2.30 1.85 -12.70
N PHE A 102 1.59 1.89 -11.56
CA PHE A 102 1.64 3.04 -10.65
C PHE A 102 3.02 3.22 -10.04
N SER A 103 3.69 2.11 -9.68
CA SER A 103 5.07 2.14 -9.19
C SER A 103 6.02 2.72 -10.24
N THR A 104 5.88 2.30 -11.49
CA THR A 104 6.73 2.81 -12.59
C THR A 104 6.50 4.28 -12.84
N VAL A 105 5.24 4.71 -12.97
CA VAL A 105 4.89 6.11 -13.23
C VAL A 105 5.26 7.02 -12.04
N GLY A 106 5.15 6.50 -10.81
CA GLY A 106 5.54 7.27 -9.62
C GLY A 106 7.05 7.48 -9.47
N ALA A 107 7.87 6.65 -10.15
CA ALA A 107 9.32 6.79 -10.15
C ALA A 107 9.86 7.71 -11.28
N MET A 108 9.01 8.10 -12.23
CA MET A 108 9.36 8.95 -13.38
C MET A 108 9.09 10.43 -13.12
#